data_c3502c4506c82006e422390ff23ab992
#
_entry.id   c3502c4506c82006e422390ff23ab992
#
_cell.length_a   1.000
_cell.length_b   1.000
_cell.length_c   1.000
_cell.angle_alpha   90.00
_cell.angle_beta   90.00
_cell.angle_gamma   90.00
#
_symmetry.space_group_name_H-M   'P 1'
#
loop_
_entity.id
_entity.type
_entity.pdbx_description
1 polymer ?
#
loop_
_entity_poly.entity_id
_entity_poly.type
_entity_poly.pdbx_seq_one_letter_code
_entity_poly.pdbx_strand_id
1 'polypeptide(L)'
;ESAGQSEVILGKALKGRRDDVVITSKVASRMGAGPNDAGLSRGHIMRAIEQSLTRLDTDYIDVYLVHVFDDETPLEETMRALEDVVRSGKVRYIGCSNFRAWKIMEALWISDVQNLETFICIQNQYNLINRHELEPDLMTLCKELGLGIMTYSPLAIGLLSGRFRRGQKPPANTPWSKEELQGLSP
;
A
#
# COMPACT_ATOMS: atom_id res chain seq x y z
N GLU A 1 -9.46 15.93 -2.89
CA GLU A 1 -9.60 14.58 -2.32
C GLU A 1 -9.22 14.61 -0.85
N SER A 2 -10.02 13.95 -0.02
CA SER A 2 -9.91 13.97 1.44
C SER A 2 -8.78 13.07 1.93
N ALA A 3 -7.55 13.60 1.97
CA ALA A 3 -6.40 12.88 2.50
C ALA A 3 -6.69 12.34 3.91
N GLY A 4 -6.59 11.00 4.08
CA GLY A 4 -6.81 10.33 5.36
C GLY A 4 -8.27 10.07 5.76
N GLN A 5 -9.26 10.46 4.97
CA GLN A 5 -10.68 10.28 5.32
C GLN A 5 -11.07 8.81 5.51
N SER A 6 -10.47 7.89 4.75
CA SER A 6 -10.70 6.45 4.90
C SER A 6 -10.29 5.96 6.29
N GLU A 7 -9.18 6.41 6.82
CA GLU A 7 -8.71 6.07 8.18
C GLU A 7 -9.66 6.63 9.25
N VAL A 8 -10.13 7.87 9.08
CA VAL A 8 -11.12 8.48 10.00
C VAL A 8 -12.43 7.67 10.04
N ILE A 9 -12.93 7.26 8.88
CA ILE A 9 -14.15 6.44 8.79
C ILE A 9 -13.92 5.07 9.43
N LEU A 10 -12.77 4.46 9.14
CA LEU A 10 -12.42 3.15 9.68
C LEU A 10 -12.28 3.20 11.20
N GLY A 11 -11.57 4.18 11.75
CA GLY A 11 -11.43 4.36 13.20
C GLY A 11 -12.77 4.47 13.90
N LYS A 12 -13.69 5.29 13.36
CA LYS A 12 -15.07 5.39 13.90
C LYS A 12 -15.82 4.06 13.86
N ALA A 13 -15.68 3.32 12.75
CA ALA A 13 -16.39 2.04 12.56
C ALA A 13 -15.86 0.92 13.48
N LEU A 14 -14.58 1.00 13.88
CA LEU A 14 -13.91 -0.01 14.70
C LEU A 14 -13.88 0.32 16.19
N LYS A 15 -14.53 1.40 16.61
CA LYS A 15 -14.58 1.78 18.03
C LYS A 15 -15.11 0.63 18.90
N GLY A 16 -14.30 0.21 19.89
CA GLY A 16 -14.60 -0.92 20.77
C GLY A 16 -14.41 -2.30 20.15
N ARG A 17 -13.85 -2.38 18.92
CA ARG A 17 -13.62 -3.63 18.17
C ARG A 17 -12.21 -3.71 17.58
N ARG A 18 -11.29 -2.89 18.08
CA ARG A 18 -9.92 -2.79 17.53
C ARG A 18 -9.22 -4.16 17.46
N ASP A 19 -9.37 -4.97 18.50
CA ASP A 19 -8.68 -6.27 18.62
C ASP A 19 -9.34 -7.39 17.79
N ASP A 20 -10.52 -7.13 17.23
CA ASP A 20 -11.23 -8.11 16.38
C ASP A 20 -10.72 -8.10 14.92
N VAL A 21 -9.86 -7.16 14.55
CA VAL A 21 -9.48 -6.90 13.15
C VAL A 21 -7.98 -6.67 12.98
N VAL A 22 -7.50 -7.00 11.77
CA VAL A 22 -6.17 -6.64 11.28
C VAL A 22 -6.28 -5.38 10.44
N ILE A 23 -5.67 -4.28 10.88
CA ILE A 23 -5.66 -3.01 10.16
C ILE A 23 -4.39 -2.90 9.31
N THR A 24 -4.59 -2.60 8.02
CA THR A 24 -3.50 -2.24 7.11
C THR A 24 -3.63 -0.78 6.70
N SER A 25 -2.57 0.01 6.87
CA SER A 25 -2.47 1.37 6.34
C SER A 25 -1.17 1.57 5.56
N LYS A 26 -1.02 2.73 4.93
CA LYS A 26 0.06 2.98 3.97
C LYS A 26 0.71 4.34 4.15
N VAL A 27 2.02 4.42 3.78
CA VAL A 27 2.81 5.64 3.67
C VAL A 27 3.37 5.80 2.25
N ALA A 28 3.71 6.95 1.86
CA ALA A 28 4.38 7.51 0.69
C ALA A 28 3.55 8.59 -0.01
N SER A 29 2.22 8.41 -0.07
CA SER A 29 1.34 9.37 -0.75
C SER A 29 1.39 10.74 -0.10
N ARG A 30 1.23 11.78 -0.92
CA ARG A 30 1.19 13.17 -0.45
C ARG A 30 -0.02 13.41 0.45
N MET A 31 0.25 13.90 1.67
CA MET A 31 -0.76 14.17 2.68
C MET A 31 -0.95 15.65 3.00
N GLY A 32 -0.10 16.53 2.45
CA GLY A 32 -0.13 17.96 2.65
C GLY A 32 0.57 18.73 1.54
N ALA A 33 0.62 20.07 1.66
CA ALA A 33 1.19 20.97 0.65
C ALA A 33 2.71 21.15 0.78
N GLY A 34 3.29 20.75 1.90
CA GLY A 34 4.71 20.92 2.16
C GLY A 34 5.60 19.99 1.32
N PRO A 35 6.87 20.35 1.11
CA PRO A 35 7.79 19.52 0.34
C PRO A 35 8.04 18.15 0.98
N ASN A 36 7.97 18.07 2.30
CA ASN A 36 8.23 16.86 3.08
C ASN A 36 6.95 16.08 3.45
N ASP A 37 5.82 16.36 2.81
CA ASP A 37 4.54 15.71 3.10
C ASP A 37 4.24 14.53 2.15
N ALA A 38 5.28 13.96 1.54
CA ALA A 38 5.23 12.81 0.66
C ALA A 38 6.55 12.03 0.71
N GLY A 39 6.58 10.85 0.07
CA GLY A 39 7.78 10.04 -0.10
C GLY A 39 8.05 9.13 1.08
N LEU A 40 9.27 8.62 1.16
CA LEU A 40 9.68 7.61 2.13
C LEU A 40 10.85 8.05 3.00
N SER A 41 11.13 9.35 3.04
CA SER A 41 12.14 9.86 3.98
C SER A 41 11.76 9.51 5.42
N ARG A 42 12.76 9.29 6.24
CA ARG A 42 12.59 9.03 7.67
C ARG A 42 11.66 10.06 8.32
N GLY A 43 11.88 11.34 8.03
CA GLY A 43 11.07 12.41 8.58
C GLY A 43 9.59 12.31 8.21
N HIS A 44 9.27 11.91 6.97
CA HIS A 44 7.90 11.72 6.54
C HIS A 44 7.27 10.47 7.18
N ILE A 45 7.96 9.34 7.17
CA ILE A 45 7.46 8.07 7.76
C ILE A 45 7.08 8.27 9.22
N MET A 46 7.98 8.88 10.02
CA MET A 46 7.75 9.10 11.45
C MET A 46 6.55 10.03 11.73
N ARG A 47 6.32 11.05 10.90
CA ARG A 47 5.14 11.91 11.04
C ARG A 47 3.87 11.25 10.52
N ALA A 48 3.96 10.53 9.41
CA ALA A 48 2.81 9.89 8.78
C ALA A 48 2.18 8.82 9.67
N ILE A 49 2.98 8.02 10.38
CA ILE A 49 2.46 7.01 11.30
C ILE A 49 1.67 7.64 12.45
N GLU A 50 2.16 8.73 13.06
CA GLU A 50 1.44 9.42 14.14
C GLU A 50 0.09 9.96 13.64
N GLN A 51 0.08 10.54 12.44
CA GLN A 51 -1.14 11.05 11.84
C GLN A 51 -2.13 9.93 11.51
N SER A 52 -1.65 8.77 11.03
CA SER A 52 -2.49 7.61 10.76
C SER A 52 -3.10 7.04 12.04
N LEU A 53 -2.32 6.89 13.09
CA LEU A 53 -2.79 6.43 14.41
C LEU A 53 -3.86 7.38 14.99
N THR A 54 -3.64 8.69 14.88
CA THR A 54 -4.62 9.71 15.31
C THR A 54 -5.93 9.60 14.53
N ARG A 55 -5.88 9.44 13.18
CA ARG A 55 -7.08 9.30 12.35
C ARG A 55 -7.82 8.00 12.60
N LEU A 56 -7.09 6.91 12.83
CA LEU A 56 -7.65 5.58 13.15
C LEU A 56 -8.16 5.45 14.58
N ASP A 57 -7.86 6.40 15.46
CA ASP A 57 -8.19 6.35 16.90
C ASP A 57 -7.66 5.06 17.56
N THR A 58 -6.38 4.74 17.32
CA THR A 58 -5.69 3.54 17.82
C THR A 58 -4.23 3.83 18.10
N ASP A 59 -3.59 3.05 18.94
CA ASP A 59 -2.18 3.15 19.30
C ASP A 59 -1.26 2.26 18.46
N TYR A 60 -1.81 1.35 17.64
CA TYR A 60 -1.03 0.52 16.73
C TYR A 60 -1.74 0.19 15.41
N ILE A 61 -0.95 -0.10 14.37
CA ILE A 61 -1.37 -0.65 13.09
C ILE A 61 -0.76 -2.05 12.95
N ASP A 62 -1.55 -3.01 12.46
CA ASP A 62 -1.05 -4.38 12.33
C ASP A 62 -0.06 -4.51 11.17
N VAL A 63 -0.38 -3.95 10.00
CA VAL A 63 0.50 -4.00 8.83
C VAL A 63 0.64 -2.61 8.23
N TYR A 64 1.86 -2.07 8.20
CA TYR A 64 2.13 -0.77 7.59
C TYR A 64 2.88 -0.96 6.28
N LEU A 65 2.26 -0.54 5.20
CA LEU A 65 2.79 -0.74 3.85
C LEU A 65 3.46 0.51 3.31
N VAL A 66 4.59 0.35 2.68
CA VAL A 66 5.08 1.32 1.71
C VAL A 66 4.19 1.26 0.48
N HIS A 67 3.49 2.38 0.15
CA HIS A 67 2.45 2.40 -0.89
C HIS A 67 3.02 2.28 -2.30
N VAL A 68 4.17 2.90 -2.53
CA VAL A 68 4.90 2.92 -3.79
C VAL A 68 6.38 3.18 -3.49
N PHE A 69 7.26 2.70 -4.37
CA PHE A 69 8.68 2.96 -4.28
C PHE A 69 8.97 4.47 -4.44
N ASP A 70 9.94 4.98 -3.71
CA ASP A 70 10.41 6.36 -3.75
C ASP A 70 11.86 6.39 -4.23
N ASP A 71 12.06 6.86 -5.46
CA ASP A 71 13.39 6.96 -6.08
C ASP A 71 14.26 8.08 -5.47
N GLU A 72 13.67 9.02 -4.74
CA GLU A 72 14.37 10.17 -4.14
C GLU A 72 14.98 9.82 -2.78
N THR A 73 14.47 8.79 -2.10
CA THR A 73 14.95 8.38 -0.77
C THR A 73 15.75 7.08 -0.86
N PRO A 74 16.97 7.01 -0.32
CA PRO A 74 17.70 5.75 -0.23
C PRO A 74 16.87 4.68 0.49
N LEU A 75 16.76 3.49 -0.10
CA LEU A 75 15.96 2.40 0.45
C LEU A 75 16.41 2.00 1.87
N GLU A 76 17.69 2.10 2.16
CA GLU A 76 18.23 1.87 3.50
C GLU A 76 17.66 2.84 4.56
N GLU A 77 17.52 4.13 4.22
CA GLU A 77 16.89 5.11 5.12
C GLU A 77 15.43 4.73 5.40
N THR A 78 14.71 4.34 4.36
CA THR A 78 13.33 3.86 4.46
C THR A 78 13.22 2.64 5.39
N MET A 79 14.06 1.62 5.18
CA MET A 79 14.03 0.40 6.00
C MET A 79 14.38 0.66 7.46
N ARG A 80 15.36 1.53 7.72
CA ARG A 80 15.69 1.96 9.11
C ARG A 80 14.56 2.73 9.77
N ALA A 81 13.86 3.58 9.02
CA ALA A 81 12.70 4.30 9.55
C ALA A 81 11.53 3.35 9.88
N LEU A 82 11.28 2.36 9.05
CA LEU A 82 10.27 1.33 9.29
C LEU A 82 10.63 0.45 10.49
N GLU A 83 11.90 0.07 10.66
CA GLU A 83 12.41 -0.60 11.87
C GLU A 83 12.05 0.20 13.14
N ASP A 84 12.34 1.49 13.17
CA ASP A 84 12.05 2.32 14.34
C ASP A 84 10.54 2.41 14.65
N VAL A 85 9.70 2.44 13.61
CA VAL A 85 8.25 2.42 13.77
C VAL A 85 7.78 1.09 14.39
N VAL A 86 8.34 -0.05 13.98
CA VAL A 86 8.03 -1.35 14.58
C VAL A 86 8.55 -1.42 16.02
N ARG A 87 9.80 -1.05 16.27
CA ARG A 87 10.41 -1.06 17.61
C ARG A 87 9.69 -0.15 18.60
N SER A 88 9.09 0.93 18.13
CA SER A 88 8.26 1.81 18.98
C SER A 88 6.91 1.18 19.35
N GLY A 89 6.55 0.01 18.81
CA GLY A 89 5.29 -0.69 19.06
C GLY A 89 4.10 -0.11 18.30
N LYS A 90 4.30 0.90 17.44
CA LYS A 90 3.23 1.54 16.63
C LYS A 90 2.79 0.71 15.45
N VAL A 91 3.64 -0.21 15.02
CA VAL A 91 3.37 -1.13 13.92
C VAL A 91 3.80 -2.53 14.33
N ARG A 92 3.01 -3.55 13.95
CA ARG A 92 3.36 -4.96 14.21
C ARG A 92 4.23 -5.54 13.11
N TYR A 93 3.85 -5.27 11.86
CA TYR A 93 4.52 -5.82 10.68
C TYR A 93 4.60 -4.78 9.57
N ILE A 94 5.61 -4.90 8.72
CA ILE A 94 5.79 -4.03 7.56
C ILE A 94 5.67 -4.82 6.25
N GLY A 95 5.34 -4.12 5.18
CA GLY A 95 5.26 -4.67 3.83
C GLY A 95 5.37 -3.57 2.77
N CYS A 96 5.26 -3.95 1.51
CA CYS A 96 5.32 -2.99 0.41
C CYS A 96 4.21 -3.19 -0.62
N SER A 97 3.99 -2.18 -1.43
CA SER A 97 3.00 -2.19 -2.51
C SER A 97 3.62 -1.60 -3.76
N ASN A 98 3.30 -2.18 -4.92
CA ASN A 98 3.76 -1.69 -6.22
C ASN A 98 5.29 -1.63 -6.38
N PHE A 99 6.01 -2.47 -5.68
CA PHE A 99 7.44 -2.65 -5.84
C PHE A 99 7.74 -3.67 -6.95
N ARG A 100 8.84 -3.46 -7.66
CA ARG A 100 9.41 -4.47 -8.56
C ARG A 100 10.11 -5.56 -7.74
N ALA A 101 10.15 -6.79 -8.26
CA ALA A 101 10.75 -7.94 -7.57
C ALA A 101 12.19 -7.68 -7.08
N TRP A 102 13.04 -7.07 -7.93
CA TRP A 102 14.42 -6.77 -7.56
C TRP A 102 14.55 -5.71 -6.44
N LYS A 103 13.59 -4.76 -6.35
CA LYS A 103 13.55 -3.79 -5.24
C LYS A 103 13.11 -4.42 -3.93
N ILE A 104 12.23 -5.42 -3.98
CA ILE A 104 11.89 -6.22 -2.80
C ILE A 104 13.12 -6.97 -2.34
N MET A 105 13.85 -7.63 -3.26
CA MET A 105 15.09 -8.32 -2.92
C MET A 105 16.13 -7.40 -2.30
N GLU A 106 16.29 -6.18 -2.81
CA GLU A 106 17.19 -5.18 -2.24
C GLU A 106 16.79 -4.81 -0.80
N ALA A 107 15.47 -4.60 -0.55
CA ALA A 107 14.97 -4.31 0.79
C ALA A 107 15.20 -5.47 1.77
N LEU A 108 14.91 -6.69 1.35
CA LEU A 108 15.14 -7.91 2.15
C LEU A 108 16.61 -8.11 2.47
N TRP A 109 17.49 -7.89 1.49
CA TRP A 109 18.94 -7.94 1.68
C TRP A 109 19.43 -6.89 2.67
N ILE A 110 18.95 -5.63 2.57
CA ILE A 110 19.27 -4.57 3.54
C ILE A 110 18.83 -4.99 4.95
N SER A 111 17.65 -5.56 5.09
CA SER A 111 17.13 -6.02 6.37
C SER A 111 18.00 -7.14 6.96
N ASP A 112 18.38 -8.11 6.15
CA ASP A 112 19.23 -9.23 6.58
C ASP A 112 20.62 -8.76 7.03
N VAL A 113 21.31 -7.96 6.20
CA VAL A 113 22.66 -7.48 6.50
C VAL A 113 22.73 -6.55 7.70
N GLN A 114 21.66 -5.77 7.94
CA GLN A 114 21.63 -4.77 9.00
C GLN A 114 20.80 -5.20 10.22
N ASN A 115 20.27 -6.45 10.21
CA ASN A 115 19.44 -7.00 11.26
C ASN A 115 18.23 -6.09 11.59
N LEU A 116 17.49 -5.69 10.54
CA LEU A 116 16.28 -4.88 10.62
C LEU A 116 15.04 -5.77 10.41
N GLU A 117 13.88 -5.25 10.78
CA GLU A 117 12.60 -5.85 10.40
C GLU A 117 12.48 -5.98 8.89
N THR A 118 11.82 -7.03 8.44
CA THR A 118 11.68 -7.35 7.02
C THR A 118 10.22 -7.24 6.54
N PHE A 119 10.03 -7.03 5.25
CA PHE A 119 8.70 -7.12 4.68
C PHE A 119 8.13 -8.53 4.81
N ILE A 120 6.90 -8.63 5.32
CA ILE A 120 6.19 -9.93 5.42
C ILE A 120 5.22 -10.14 4.27
N CYS A 121 4.88 -9.11 3.53
CA CYS A 121 3.89 -9.18 2.46
C CYS A 121 4.08 -8.08 1.42
N ILE A 122 3.47 -8.33 0.26
CA ILE A 122 3.32 -7.34 -0.81
C ILE A 122 1.83 -7.06 -1.08
N GLN A 123 1.54 -5.86 -1.61
CA GLN A 123 0.19 -5.56 -2.12
C GLN A 123 0.28 -5.01 -3.55
N ASN A 124 -0.20 -5.79 -4.53
CA ASN A 124 -0.13 -5.45 -5.95
C ASN A 124 -1.47 -5.60 -6.65
N GLN A 125 -1.62 -4.93 -7.79
CA GLN A 125 -2.80 -5.10 -8.63
C GLN A 125 -2.83 -6.52 -9.21
N TYR A 126 -4.00 -7.17 -9.11
CA TYR A 126 -4.19 -8.47 -9.72
C TYR A 126 -5.66 -8.75 -10.01
N ASN A 127 -5.94 -9.09 -11.25
CA ASN A 127 -7.27 -9.49 -11.73
C ASN A 127 -7.13 -10.23 -13.07
N LEU A 128 -8.23 -10.70 -13.64
CA LEU A 128 -8.21 -11.47 -14.88
C LEU A 128 -7.63 -10.72 -16.10
N ILE A 129 -7.59 -9.39 -16.05
CA ILE A 129 -7.08 -8.56 -17.15
C ILE A 129 -5.62 -8.18 -16.88
N ASN A 130 -5.28 -7.81 -15.64
CA ASN A 130 -3.93 -7.43 -15.24
C ASN A 130 -3.29 -8.55 -14.42
N ARG A 131 -2.50 -9.39 -15.09
CA ARG A 131 -1.78 -10.54 -14.53
C ARG A 131 -0.26 -10.37 -14.63
N HIS A 132 0.17 -9.60 -15.62
CA HIS A 132 1.58 -9.47 -16.02
C HIS A 132 2.48 -8.81 -15.00
N GLU A 133 1.93 -8.02 -14.07
CA GLU A 133 2.72 -7.37 -13.02
C GLU A 133 3.09 -8.33 -11.87
N LEU A 134 2.24 -9.32 -11.62
CA LEU A 134 2.42 -10.22 -10.47
C LEU A 134 3.00 -11.58 -10.87
N GLU A 135 2.49 -12.20 -11.94
CA GLU A 135 2.78 -13.61 -12.24
C GLU A 135 4.23 -13.91 -12.63
N PRO A 136 4.91 -13.12 -13.50
CA PRO A 136 6.22 -13.51 -14.00
C PRO A 136 7.28 -13.64 -12.90
N ASP A 137 7.38 -12.66 -12.02
CA ASP A 137 8.47 -12.56 -11.06
C ASP A 137 8.00 -12.53 -9.61
N LEU A 138 7.00 -11.69 -9.30
CA LEU A 138 6.59 -11.42 -7.91
C LEU A 138 5.98 -12.65 -7.23
N MET A 139 5.16 -13.44 -7.94
CA MET A 139 4.58 -14.66 -7.36
C MET A 139 5.65 -15.68 -7.01
N THR A 140 6.63 -15.87 -7.88
CA THR A 140 7.76 -16.77 -7.63
C THR A 140 8.57 -16.29 -6.45
N LEU A 141 8.95 -15.01 -6.44
CA LEU A 141 9.70 -14.39 -5.34
C LEU A 141 8.97 -14.57 -4.00
N CYS A 142 7.68 -14.25 -3.96
CA CYS A 142 6.90 -14.36 -2.72
C CYS A 142 6.80 -15.79 -2.23
N LYS A 143 6.62 -16.74 -3.14
CA LYS A 143 6.56 -18.16 -2.81
C LYS A 143 7.89 -18.67 -2.22
N GLU A 144 9.01 -18.33 -2.85
CA GLU A 144 10.34 -18.76 -2.42
C GLU A 144 10.78 -18.14 -1.08
N LEU A 145 10.37 -16.89 -0.84
CA LEU A 145 10.77 -16.13 0.36
C LEU A 145 9.70 -16.11 1.45
N GLY A 146 8.56 -16.79 1.25
CA GLY A 146 7.49 -16.85 2.25
C GLY A 146 6.73 -15.54 2.46
N LEU A 147 6.71 -14.63 1.46
CA LEU A 147 5.97 -13.38 1.53
C LEU A 147 4.48 -13.59 1.23
N GLY A 148 3.61 -12.99 2.04
CA GLY A 148 2.18 -12.94 1.75
C GLY A 148 1.87 -12.04 0.55
N ILE A 149 0.82 -12.37 -0.21
CA ILE A 149 0.34 -11.54 -1.32
C ILE A 149 -1.07 -11.06 -1.01
N MET A 150 -1.26 -9.74 -0.98
CA MET A 150 -2.56 -9.08 -0.96
C MET A 150 -2.82 -8.48 -2.35
N THR A 151 -4.03 -8.67 -2.88
CA THR A 151 -4.37 -8.13 -4.19
C THR A 151 -5.37 -6.98 -4.09
N TYR A 152 -5.17 -5.95 -4.92
CA TYR A 152 -6.15 -4.88 -5.05
C TYR A 152 -6.76 -4.83 -6.46
N SER A 153 -7.90 -4.17 -6.60
CA SER A 153 -8.68 -4.05 -7.83
C SER A 153 -9.07 -5.39 -8.48
N PRO A 154 -9.61 -6.38 -7.73
CA PRO A 154 -9.95 -7.70 -8.27
C PRO A 154 -10.99 -7.65 -9.39
N LEU A 155 -11.82 -6.61 -9.43
CA LEU A 155 -12.82 -6.38 -10.47
C LEU A 155 -12.37 -5.32 -11.52
N ALA A 156 -11.07 -4.98 -11.59
CA ALA A 156 -10.53 -3.99 -12.53
C ALA A 156 -11.34 -2.69 -12.53
N ILE A 157 -11.49 -2.08 -11.34
CA ILE A 157 -12.28 -0.85 -11.12
C ILE A 157 -13.73 -1.00 -11.63
N GLY A 158 -14.29 -2.20 -11.53
CA GLY A 158 -15.66 -2.53 -11.92
C GLY A 158 -15.81 -3.03 -13.36
N LEU A 159 -14.76 -3.04 -14.18
CA LEU A 159 -14.84 -3.53 -15.57
C LEU A 159 -15.28 -5.00 -15.62
N LEU A 160 -14.82 -5.83 -14.69
CA LEU A 160 -15.17 -7.26 -14.59
C LEU A 160 -16.50 -7.52 -13.85
N SER A 161 -17.23 -6.48 -13.46
CA SER A 161 -18.50 -6.63 -12.74
C SER A 161 -19.70 -7.07 -13.61
N GLY A 162 -19.52 -7.18 -14.93
CA GLY A 162 -20.60 -7.45 -15.90
C GLY A 162 -21.48 -6.24 -16.24
N ARG A 163 -21.18 -5.05 -15.68
CA ARG A 163 -21.93 -3.80 -15.97
C ARG A 163 -21.55 -3.17 -17.31
N PHE A 164 -20.40 -3.54 -17.86
CA PHE A 164 -19.88 -3.00 -19.11
C PHE A 164 -20.17 -3.95 -20.27
N ARG A 165 -20.53 -3.41 -21.43
CA ARG A 165 -20.81 -4.17 -22.64
C ARG A 165 -20.05 -3.60 -23.82
N ARG A 166 -19.49 -4.45 -24.64
CA ARG A 166 -18.76 -4.05 -25.87
C ARG A 166 -19.67 -3.20 -26.76
N GLY A 167 -19.15 -2.07 -27.26
CA GLY A 167 -19.90 -1.18 -28.14
C GLY A 167 -20.92 -0.26 -27.44
N GLN A 168 -21.02 -0.30 -26.11
CA GLN A 168 -21.86 0.59 -25.33
C GLN A 168 -21.02 1.61 -24.58
N LYS A 169 -21.58 2.82 -24.37
CA LYS A 169 -20.93 3.81 -23.50
C LYS A 169 -20.85 3.29 -22.06
N PRO A 170 -19.78 3.59 -21.34
CA PRO A 170 -19.68 3.25 -19.92
C PRO A 170 -20.90 3.77 -19.12
N PRO A 171 -21.40 3.02 -18.15
CA PRO A 171 -22.50 3.48 -17.28
C PRO A 171 -22.14 4.80 -16.60
N ALA A 172 -23.09 5.71 -16.50
CA ALA A 172 -22.92 6.98 -15.79
C ALA A 172 -22.50 6.72 -14.32
N ASN A 173 -21.75 7.64 -13.75
CA ASN A 173 -21.23 7.56 -12.37
C ASN A 173 -20.24 6.38 -12.12
N THR A 174 -19.58 5.90 -13.14
CA THR A 174 -18.42 4.99 -13.00
C THR A 174 -17.11 5.76 -13.27
N PRO A 175 -15.97 5.30 -12.74
CA PRO A 175 -14.68 5.91 -13.09
C PRO A 175 -14.44 5.96 -14.60
N TRP A 176 -14.89 4.93 -15.33
CA TRP A 176 -14.76 4.80 -16.78
C TRP A 176 -15.66 5.75 -17.59
N SER A 177 -16.60 6.44 -16.97
CA SER A 177 -17.40 7.47 -17.64
C SER A 177 -16.69 8.82 -17.75
N LYS A 178 -15.55 8.99 -17.08
CA LYS A 178 -14.73 10.22 -17.17
C LYS A 178 -13.88 10.17 -18.44
N GLU A 179 -13.82 11.26 -19.19
CA GLU A 179 -13.06 11.37 -20.44
C GLU A 179 -11.58 10.98 -20.30
N GLU A 180 -10.98 11.29 -19.15
CA GLU A 180 -9.59 10.96 -18.83
C GLU A 180 -9.28 9.45 -18.83
N LEU A 181 -10.28 8.60 -18.63
CA LEU A 181 -10.12 7.14 -18.61
C LEU A 181 -10.62 6.47 -19.89
N GLN A 182 -11.27 7.20 -20.79
CA GLN A 182 -11.78 6.65 -22.06
C GLN A 182 -10.66 6.24 -23.02
N GLY A 183 -9.47 6.82 -22.90
CA GLY A 183 -8.27 6.43 -23.66
C GLY A 183 -7.55 5.18 -23.14
N LEU A 184 -7.95 4.67 -21.97
CA LEU A 184 -7.39 3.46 -21.33
C LEU A 184 -8.30 2.24 -21.50
N SER A 185 -9.39 2.38 -22.24
CA SER A 185 -10.32 1.28 -22.58
C SER A 185 -9.62 0.27 -23.49
N PRO A 186 -9.57 -1.03 -23.15
CA PRO A 186 -9.01 -2.05 -24.04
C PRO A 186 -9.82 -2.22 -25.32
#